data_e3e31964a0d2adbd519996195137cf12
#
_entry.id   e3e31964a0d2adbd519996195137cf12
#
_cell.length_a   1.000
_cell.length_b   1.000
_cell.length_c   1.000
_cell.angle_alpha   90.00
_cell.angle_beta   90.00
_cell.angle_gamma   90.00
#
_symmetry.space_group_name_H-M   'P 1'
#
loop_
_entity.id
_entity.type
_entity.pdbx_description
1 polymer ?
#
loop_
_entity_poly.entity_id
_entity_poly.type
_entity_poly.pdbx_seq_one_letter_code
_entity_poly.pdbx_strand_id
1 'polypeptide(L)'
;MPIIADIDAGFGNEEATYLLAKKMIEAGACALQIENQVSDEKQCGHQDGKVTIPHEEFIAKIRACRYAFLELGVDDGIIVTRTDSLGAGLTKQIAVSNEPGDIGDQYNSFLDCEEVSEDEIGNGDVLIRQNGKLVRPKRLPSGLFQFREGTGEARCVLDSVTSLQNGADLLWIETEKPHIGQIGGMVSAIRETIPNAKLVYNNSPSFNWTLNFRQQVYDGWVEAGKDVSSYDRDRLMSVEYDGSDLAAEADERIRTFQADAAREAGIFHHLITLPTYHTAALSTDNLAREYFGEQGMLGYVKNVQREEIRQGIACVKHQNMAGSDMGDDHKEYFSGDAALKAAGEDNTMNQFAMPAE
;
A
#
# COMPACT_ATOMS: atom_id res chain seq x y z
N MET A 1 16.32 -11.75 -3.30
CA MET A 1 15.35 -10.67 -3.61
C MET A 1 14.85 -10.10 -2.29
N PRO A 2 14.86 -8.79 -2.08
CA PRO A 2 14.37 -8.21 -0.82
C PRO A 2 12.86 -8.46 -0.66
N ILE A 3 12.45 -8.75 0.58
CA ILE A 3 11.05 -9.02 0.94
C ILE A 3 10.60 -7.92 1.90
N ILE A 4 9.55 -7.21 1.52
CA ILE A 4 8.81 -6.30 2.39
C ILE A 4 7.57 -7.05 2.87
N ALA A 5 7.48 -7.36 4.15
CA ALA A 5 6.31 -8.01 4.73
C ALA A 5 5.29 -6.96 5.17
N ASP A 6 4.07 -7.06 4.64
CA ASP A 6 2.92 -6.30 5.13
C ASP A 6 2.41 -7.00 6.41
N ILE A 7 2.41 -6.28 7.53
CA ILE A 7 1.89 -6.75 8.81
C ILE A 7 0.60 -6.01 9.21
N ASP A 8 -0.10 -5.42 8.26
CA ASP A 8 -1.33 -4.65 8.48
C ASP A 8 -1.18 -3.65 9.65
N ALA A 9 -2.11 -3.66 10.58
CA ALA A 9 -2.05 -2.84 11.81
C ALA A 9 -1.36 -3.53 13.00
N GLY A 10 -0.56 -4.59 12.75
CA GLY A 10 0.20 -5.32 13.75
C GLY A 10 -0.54 -6.44 14.47
N PHE A 11 -1.78 -6.74 14.09
CA PHE A 11 -2.63 -7.83 14.61
C PHE A 11 -2.82 -7.84 16.14
N GLY A 12 -2.86 -6.68 16.74
CA GLY A 12 -3.09 -6.50 18.18
C GLY A 12 -2.39 -5.27 18.73
N ASN A 13 -1.96 -5.35 19.99
CA ASN A 13 -1.15 -4.32 20.65
C ASN A 13 0.34 -4.42 20.24
N GLU A 14 1.20 -3.62 20.85
CA GLU A 14 2.64 -3.59 20.60
C GLU A 14 3.34 -4.93 20.86
N GLU A 15 2.90 -5.71 21.85
CA GLU A 15 3.46 -7.03 22.15
C GLU A 15 3.13 -8.05 21.04
N ALA A 16 1.88 -8.07 20.57
CA ALA A 16 1.48 -8.89 19.43
C ALA A 16 2.24 -8.47 18.16
N THR A 17 2.38 -7.17 17.94
CA THR A 17 3.16 -6.61 16.83
C THR A 17 4.62 -7.02 16.87
N TYR A 18 5.25 -6.98 18.07
CA TYR A 18 6.62 -7.45 18.25
C TYR A 18 6.79 -8.93 17.89
N LEU A 19 5.91 -9.81 18.39
CA LEU A 19 5.98 -11.24 18.11
C LEU A 19 5.79 -11.54 16.62
N LEU A 20 4.87 -10.84 15.95
CA LEU A 20 4.66 -10.97 14.52
C LEU A 20 5.88 -10.46 13.72
N ALA A 21 6.38 -9.27 14.03
CA ALA A 21 7.55 -8.70 13.41
C ALA A 21 8.75 -9.65 13.48
N LYS A 22 9.01 -10.22 14.67
CA LYS A 22 10.07 -11.20 14.88
C LYS A 22 9.92 -12.42 13.97
N LYS A 23 8.70 -12.96 13.85
CA LYS A 23 8.43 -14.11 12.97
C LYS A 23 8.63 -13.78 11.48
N MET A 24 8.25 -12.60 11.04
CA MET A 24 8.46 -12.16 9.66
C MET A 24 9.96 -12.00 9.34
N ILE A 25 10.73 -11.41 10.27
CA ILE A 25 12.17 -11.24 10.11
C ILE A 25 12.88 -12.59 10.11
N GLU A 26 12.56 -13.50 11.04
CA GLU A 26 13.07 -14.87 11.06
C GLU A 26 12.77 -15.64 9.75
N ALA A 27 11.63 -15.33 9.10
CA ALA A 27 11.26 -15.91 7.81
C ALA A 27 11.96 -15.24 6.61
N GLY A 28 12.77 -14.20 6.83
CA GLY A 28 13.59 -13.53 5.81
C GLY A 28 13.06 -12.19 5.31
N ALA A 29 12.09 -11.58 5.99
CA ALA A 29 11.69 -10.21 5.68
C ALA A 29 12.82 -9.24 6.06
N CYS A 30 13.20 -8.37 5.11
CA CYS A 30 14.18 -7.30 5.32
C CYS A 30 13.52 -5.95 5.59
N ALA A 31 12.22 -5.86 5.35
CA ALA A 31 11.41 -4.69 5.67
C ALA A 31 10.03 -5.10 6.17
N LEU A 32 9.46 -4.28 7.04
CA LEU A 32 8.10 -4.44 7.54
C LEU A 32 7.28 -3.20 7.17
N GLN A 33 6.04 -3.39 6.72
CA GLN A 33 5.08 -2.32 6.52
C GLN A 33 4.01 -2.43 7.59
N ILE A 34 3.70 -1.32 8.27
CA ILE A 34 2.69 -1.25 9.32
C ILE A 34 1.85 0.03 9.19
N GLU A 35 0.57 -0.04 9.52
CA GLU A 35 -0.38 1.07 9.40
C GLU A 35 -1.08 1.44 10.71
N ASN A 36 -1.62 2.66 10.78
CA ASN A 36 -2.21 3.24 11.99
C ASN A 36 -3.70 2.96 12.19
N GLN A 37 -4.24 1.93 11.54
CA GLN A 37 -5.62 1.50 11.79
C GLN A 37 -5.75 0.63 13.05
N VAL A 38 -6.96 0.53 13.58
CA VAL A 38 -7.31 -0.43 14.63
C VAL A 38 -7.22 -1.85 14.07
N SER A 39 -6.51 -2.75 14.76
CA SER A 39 -6.16 -4.09 14.24
C SER A 39 -7.38 -4.99 13.97
N ASP A 40 -8.37 -4.97 14.84
CA ASP A 40 -9.58 -5.80 14.77
C ASP A 40 -10.70 -5.20 13.91
N GLU A 41 -10.56 -3.94 13.51
CA GLU A 41 -11.50 -3.23 12.63
C GLU A 41 -10.83 -2.73 11.34
N LYS A 42 -9.65 -3.28 11.00
CA LYS A 42 -8.85 -2.87 9.84
C LYS A 42 -9.61 -3.08 8.54
N GLN A 43 -9.63 -2.04 7.71
CA GLN A 43 -10.26 -2.01 6.41
C GLN A 43 -9.25 -1.70 5.30
N CYS A 44 -9.63 -1.99 4.04
CA CYS A 44 -8.87 -1.55 2.88
C CYS A 44 -8.74 -0.02 2.88
N GLY A 45 -7.56 0.49 2.53
CA GLY A 45 -7.26 1.93 2.55
C GLY A 45 -8.19 2.82 1.75
N HIS A 46 -8.91 2.25 0.79
CA HIS A 46 -9.87 2.95 -0.08
C HIS A 46 -11.32 2.86 0.40
N GLN A 47 -11.57 2.21 1.53
CA GLN A 47 -12.92 2.11 2.11
C GLN A 47 -13.17 3.25 3.10
N ASP A 48 -14.45 3.65 3.18
CA ASP A 48 -14.93 4.59 4.17
C ASP A 48 -15.04 3.94 5.56
N GLY A 49 -15.04 4.77 6.61
CA GLY A 49 -15.25 4.29 7.97
C GLY A 49 -14.01 3.69 8.64
N LYS A 50 -12.82 3.94 8.11
CA LYS A 50 -11.56 3.59 8.78
C LYS A 50 -11.45 4.24 10.14
N VAL A 51 -10.92 3.49 11.11
CA VAL A 51 -10.68 3.93 12.48
C VAL A 51 -9.19 3.90 12.77
N THR A 52 -8.62 5.03 13.16
CA THR A 52 -7.21 5.10 13.56
C THR A 52 -7.04 4.84 15.05
N ILE A 53 -5.85 4.36 15.43
CA ILE A 53 -5.40 4.30 16.81
C ILE A 53 -4.75 5.63 17.22
N PRO A 54 -4.68 5.96 18.52
CA PRO A 54 -3.95 7.14 18.97
C PRO A 54 -2.45 7.01 18.66
N HIS A 55 -1.78 8.14 18.49
CA HIS A 55 -0.39 8.19 18.04
C HIS A 55 0.57 7.43 18.97
N GLU A 56 0.37 7.48 20.28
CA GLU A 56 1.21 6.79 21.27
C GLU A 56 1.15 5.27 21.10
N GLU A 57 -0.03 4.71 20.77
CA GLU A 57 -0.18 3.29 20.48
C GLU A 57 0.55 2.93 19.17
N PHE A 58 0.44 3.76 18.14
CA PHE A 58 1.13 3.52 16.87
C PHE A 58 2.66 3.62 17.01
N ILE A 59 3.15 4.61 17.75
CA ILE A 59 4.58 4.74 18.08
C ILE A 59 5.10 3.51 18.83
N ALA A 60 4.34 2.98 19.80
CA ALA A 60 4.71 1.77 20.51
C ALA A 60 4.88 0.58 19.55
N LYS A 61 3.98 0.41 18.58
CA LYS A 61 4.07 -0.63 17.54
C LYS A 61 5.29 -0.42 16.62
N ILE A 62 5.59 0.81 16.20
CA ILE A 62 6.79 1.11 15.39
C ILE A 62 8.06 0.71 16.17
N ARG A 63 8.12 1.07 17.45
CA ARG A 63 9.25 0.72 18.32
C ARG A 63 9.35 -0.78 18.54
N ALA A 64 8.24 -1.48 18.64
CA ALA A 64 8.19 -2.95 18.73
C ALA A 64 8.79 -3.62 17.49
N CYS A 65 8.46 -3.13 16.30
CA CYS A 65 9.08 -3.57 15.04
C CYS A 65 10.60 -3.31 15.03
N ARG A 66 11.03 -2.12 15.45
CA ARG A 66 12.46 -1.77 15.51
C ARG A 66 13.20 -2.65 16.53
N TYR A 67 12.59 -2.91 17.68
CA TYR A 67 13.16 -3.78 18.69
C TYR A 67 13.34 -5.22 18.18
N ALA A 68 12.36 -5.75 17.43
CA ALA A 68 12.47 -7.08 16.83
C ALA A 68 13.66 -7.19 15.85
N PHE A 69 13.91 -6.18 15.01
CA PHE A 69 15.08 -6.14 14.15
C PHE A 69 16.39 -6.13 14.95
N LEU A 70 16.48 -5.26 15.96
CA LEU A 70 17.69 -5.13 16.79
C LEU A 70 17.98 -6.42 17.57
N GLU A 71 16.96 -7.06 18.16
CA GLU A 71 17.12 -8.32 18.89
C GLU A 71 17.65 -9.46 18.01
N LEU A 72 17.24 -9.49 16.74
CA LEU A 72 17.69 -10.48 15.78
C LEU A 72 19.02 -10.12 15.10
N GLY A 73 19.65 -9.01 15.48
CA GLY A 73 20.92 -8.54 14.91
C GLY A 73 20.82 -8.04 13.47
N VAL A 74 19.65 -7.55 13.07
CA VAL A 74 19.39 -6.98 11.73
C VAL A 74 19.41 -5.46 11.84
N ASP A 75 20.58 -4.87 11.75
CA ASP A 75 20.78 -3.43 11.97
C ASP A 75 20.24 -2.55 10.83
N ASP A 76 20.11 -3.09 9.63
CA ASP A 76 19.66 -2.44 8.40
C ASP A 76 18.20 -2.73 8.04
N GLY A 77 17.44 -3.34 8.95
CA GLY A 77 16.01 -3.60 8.78
C GLY A 77 15.20 -2.32 8.59
N ILE A 78 14.29 -2.32 7.60
CA ILE A 78 13.52 -1.15 7.19
C ILE A 78 12.09 -1.23 7.74
N ILE A 79 11.58 -0.11 8.27
CA ILE A 79 10.20 0.04 8.70
C ILE A 79 9.52 1.07 7.80
N VAL A 80 8.48 0.62 7.08
CA VAL A 80 7.59 1.45 6.29
C VAL A 80 6.32 1.71 7.09
N THR A 81 6.06 2.95 7.45
CA THR A 81 4.83 3.30 8.16
C THR A 81 3.82 3.90 7.21
N ARG A 82 2.62 3.32 7.21
CA ARG A 82 1.49 3.81 6.44
C ARG A 82 0.55 4.62 7.33
N THR A 83 0.12 5.79 6.84
CA THR A 83 -0.98 6.54 7.44
C THR A 83 -2.23 6.41 6.59
N ASP A 84 -3.33 6.05 7.23
CA ASP A 84 -4.67 6.00 6.66
C ASP A 84 -5.52 7.22 7.00
N SER A 85 -4.93 8.21 7.66
CA SER A 85 -5.64 9.37 8.22
C SER A 85 -6.34 10.23 7.16
N LEU A 86 -5.92 10.17 5.88
CA LEU A 86 -6.57 10.95 4.83
C LEU A 86 -8.06 10.61 4.71
N GLY A 87 -8.39 9.32 4.64
CA GLY A 87 -9.76 8.82 4.53
C GLY A 87 -10.37 8.34 5.86
N ALA A 88 -9.66 8.44 7.00
CA ALA A 88 -10.19 8.03 8.29
C ALA A 88 -10.93 9.17 8.98
N GLY A 89 -12.24 9.00 9.16
CA GLY A 89 -13.07 9.97 9.90
C GLY A 89 -13.13 9.74 11.41
N LEU A 90 -12.59 8.62 11.91
CA LEU A 90 -12.77 8.17 13.28
C LEU A 90 -11.44 7.77 13.93
N THR A 91 -11.38 7.90 15.26
CA THR A 91 -10.31 7.33 16.08
C THR A 91 -10.87 6.54 17.26
N LYS A 92 -10.15 5.48 17.66
CA LYS A 92 -10.51 4.62 18.78
C LYS A 92 -10.57 5.39 20.10
N GLN A 93 -9.64 6.33 20.30
CA GLN A 93 -9.56 7.10 21.53
C GLN A 93 -8.84 8.43 21.29
N ILE A 94 -9.01 9.37 22.20
CA ILE A 94 -8.24 10.62 22.23
C ILE A 94 -6.77 10.33 22.54
N ALA A 95 -5.88 11.18 22.00
CA ALA A 95 -4.47 11.11 22.31
C ALA A 95 -4.17 11.56 23.74
N VAL A 96 -3.21 10.94 24.39
CA VAL A 96 -2.74 11.34 25.72
C VAL A 96 -2.01 12.68 25.62
N SER A 97 -2.45 13.67 26.39
CA SER A 97 -1.80 14.97 26.54
C SER A 97 -1.41 15.17 28.00
N ASN A 98 -0.12 15.37 28.25
CA ASN A 98 0.41 15.57 29.59
C ASN A 98 0.55 17.05 29.94
N GLU A 99 0.82 17.90 28.93
CA GLU A 99 1.02 19.33 29.12
C GLU A 99 0.46 20.13 27.93
N PRO A 100 0.12 21.41 28.12
CA PRO A 100 -0.42 22.24 27.05
C PRO A 100 0.51 22.37 25.86
N GLY A 101 0.01 22.04 24.65
CA GLY A 101 0.75 22.16 23.39
C GLY A 101 1.68 21.00 23.07
N ASP A 102 1.63 19.92 23.83
CA ASP A 102 2.38 18.69 23.51
C ASP A 102 1.83 18.00 22.27
N ILE A 103 2.45 16.88 21.89
CA ILE A 103 2.04 16.12 20.71
C ILE A 103 0.61 15.59 20.81
N GLY A 104 0.15 15.22 22.01
CA GLY A 104 -1.23 14.78 22.24
C GLY A 104 -2.24 15.89 21.97
N ASP A 105 -1.96 17.12 22.41
CA ASP A 105 -2.80 18.29 22.11
C ASP A 105 -2.85 18.57 20.60
N GLN A 106 -1.74 18.37 19.87
CA GLN A 106 -1.70 18.53 18.42
C GLN A 106 -2.64 17.54 17.73
N TYR A 107 -2.58 16.25 18.08
CA TYR A 107 -3.51 15.23 17.57
C TYR A 107 -4.96 15.53 17.96
N ASN A 108 -5.21 15.87 19.21
CA ASN A 108 -6.54 16.18 19.72
C ASN A 108 -7.14 17.44 19.07
N SER A 109 -6.28 18.34 18.54
CA SER A 109 -6.76 19.54 17.84
C SER A 109 -7.58 19.23 16.59
N PHE A 110 -7.50 18.05 16.03
CA PHE A 110 -8.27 17.62 14.86
C PHE A 110 -9.64 17.02 15.17
N LEU A 111 -9.92 16.74 16.44
CA LEU A 111 -11.20 16.15 16.85
C LEU A 111 -12.36 17.15 16.69
N ASP A 112 -13.53 16.62 16.33
CA ASP A 112 -14.78 17.35 16.38
C ASP A 112 -15.23 17.47 17.84
N CYS A 113 -15.43 18.70 18.30
CA CYS A 113 -15.68 19.02 19.70
C CYS A 113 -16.80 20.03 19.85
N GLU A 114 -17.43 20.03 21.02
CA GLU A 114 -18.35 21.05 21.47
C GLU A 114 -17.72 21.90 22.58
N GLU A 115 -18.00 23.19 22.57
CA GLU A 115 -17.64 24.09 23.69
C GLU A 115 -18.48 23.73 24.91
N VAL A 116 -17.86 23.74 26.08
CA VAL A 116 -18.50 23.41 27.36
C VAL A 116 -18.28 24.57 28.31
N SER A 117 -19.35 25.03 28.94
CA SER A 117 -19.25 26.02 30.04
C SER A 117 -18.81 25.33 31.34
N GLU A 118 -18.15 26.06 32.23
CA GLU A 118 -17.60 25.49 33.49
C GLU A 118 -18.67 24.83 34.36
N ASP A 119 -19.90 25.31 34.31
CA ASP A 119 -21.05 24.78 35.03
C ASP A 119 -21.66 23.50 34.43
N GLU A 120 -21.30 23.18 33.18
CA GLU A 120 -21.72 21.96 32.47
C GLU A 120 -20.71 20.81 32.61
N ILE A 121 -19.56 21.05 33.24
CA ILE A 121 -18.52 20.02 33.42
C ILE A 121 -18.94 19.10 34.58
N GLY A 122 -19.21 17.84 34.24
CA GLY A 122 -19.56 16.76 35.18
C GLY A 122 -18.41 15.86 35.57
N ASN A 123 -18.59 15.11 36.66
CA ASN A 123 -17.64 14.05 37.01
C ASN A 123 -17.63 12.95 35.96
N GLY A 124 -16.47 12.71 35.37
CA GLY A 124 -16.27 11.66 34.34
C GLY A 124 -16.31 12.21 32.91
N ASP A 125 -16.46 13.51 32.72
CA ASP A 125 -16.32 14.14 31.42
C ASP A 125 -14.89 14.00 30.91
N VAL A 126 -14.76 13.62 29.64
CA VAL A 126 -13.49 13.62 28.92
C VAL A 126 -13.36 14.96 28.23
N LEU A 127 -12.40 15.76 28.66
CA LEU A 127 -12.12 17.07 28.10
C LEU A 127 -10.71 17.10 27.50
N ILE A 128 -10.57 17.86 26.41
CA ILE A 128 -9.28 18.09 25.76
C ILE A 128 -9.05 19.58 25.58
N ARG A 129 -7.80 19.97 25.30
CA ARG A 129 -7.46 21.36 25.00
C ARG A 129 -7.51 21.60 23.48
N GLN A 130 -8.26 22.61 23.10
CA GLN A 130 -8.22 23.15 21.73
C GLN A 130 -8.19 24.68 21.80
N ASN A 131 -7.23 25.30 21.10
CA ASN A 131 -7.09 26.76 21.06
C ASN A 131 -7.08 27.42 22.46
N GLY A 132 -6.48 26.76 23.45
CA GLY A 132 -6.39 27.25 24.83
C GLY A 132 -7.64 27.09 25.68
N LYS A 133 -8.71 26.52 25.15
CA LYS A 133 -9.97 26.22 25.86
C LYS A 133 -10.09 24.72 26.13
N LEU A 134 -10.80 24.35 27.19
CA LEU A 134 -11.27 22.98 27.40
C LEU A 134 -12.56 22.78 26.59
N VAL A 135 -12.61 21.68 25.85
CA VAL A 135 -13.73 21.31 24.99
C VAL A 135 -14.03 19.82 25.16
N ARG A 136 -15.26 19.42 24.89
CA ARG A 136 -15.69 18.02 24.94
C ARG A 136 -15.59 17.42 23.54
N PRO A 137 -14.75 16.37 23.32
CA PRO A 137 -14.72 15.66 22.04
C PRO A 137 -16.04 14.95 21.78
N LYS A 138 -16.51 15.01 20.55
CA LYS A 138 -17.73 14.32 20.13
C LYS A 138 -17.49 12.82 20.10
N ARG A 139 -18.22 12.11 20.95
CA ARG A 139 -18.15 10.66 21.05
C ARG A 139 -19.40 10.02 20.45
N LEU A 140 -19.18 9.06 19.55
CA LEU A 140 -20.27 8.32 18.93
C LEU A 140 -20.84 7.25 19.88
N PRO A 141 -22.06 6.73 19.62
CA PRO A 141 -22.62 5.62 20.40
C PRO A 141 -21.75 4.36 20.41
N SER A 142 -20.92 4.15 19.38
CA SER A 142 -19.91 3.09 19.29
C SER A 142 -18.76 3.25 20.29
N GLY A 143 -18.63 4.44 20.89
CA GLY A 143 -17.51 4.78 21.76
C GLY A 143 -16.33 5.46 21.05
N LEU A 144 -16.33 5.50 19.72
CA LEU A 144 -15.31 6.16 18.91
C LEU A 144 -15.44 7.68 18.93
N PHE A 145 -14.34 8.37 18.64
CA PHE A 145 -14.30 9.82 18.51
C PHE A 145 -14.21 10.21 17.03
N GLN A 146 -14.81 11.34 16.70
CA GLN A 146 -14.92 11.84 15.33
C GLN A 146 -13.89 12.94 15.07
N PHE A 147 -13.23 12.87 13.92
CA PHE A 147 -12.40 13.97 13.42
C PHE A 147 -13.25 15.01 12.67
N ARG A 148 -12.80 16.25 12.65
CA ARG A 148 -13.39 17.29 11.81
C ARG A 148 -13.12 16.99 10.34
N GLU A 149 -14.10 17.24 9.50
CA GLU A 149 -13.94 17.17 8.05
C GLU A 149 -12.81 18.08 7.56
N GLY A 150 -12.13 17.66 6.48
CA GLY A 150 -11.05 18.42 5.87
C GLY A 150 -9.71 18.38 6.63
N THR A 151 -9.60 17.63 7.73
CA THR A 151 -8.35 17.54 8.52
C THR A 151 -7.43 16.39 8.09
N GLY A 152 -7.83 15.56 7.12
CA GLY A 152 -7.12 14.34 6.73
C GLY A 152 -5.67 14.58 6.30
N GLU A 153 -5.42 15.55 5.43
CA GLU A 153 -4.06 15.86 4.95
C GLU A 153 -3.14 16.31 6.09
N ALA A 154 -3.61 17.22 6.95
CA ALA A 154 -2.83 17.69 8.09
C ALA A 154 -2.53 16.57 9.09
N ARG A 155 -3.46 15.63 9.29
CA ARG A 155 -3.24 14.43 10.12
C ARG A 155 -2.22 13.50 9.48
N CYS A 156 -2.27 13.28 8.16
CA CYS A 156 -1.24 12.49 7.46
C CYS A 156 0.16 13.09 7.61
N VAL A 157 0.28 14.41 7.55
CA VAL A 157 1.55 15.11 7.76
C VAL A 157 2.05 14.88 9.18
N LEU A 158 1.18 15.06 10.19
CA LEU A 158 1.57 14.86 11.60
C LEU A 158 1.95 13.40 11.89
N ASP A 159 1.16 12.42 11.42
CA ASP A 159 1.47 11.00 11.54
C ASP A 159 2.83 10.66 10.93
N SER A 160 3.09 11.19 9.74
CA SER A 160 4.32 10.96 9.00
C SER A 160 5.56 11.49 9.74
N VAL A 161 5.48 12.76 10.19
CA VAL A 161 6.57 13.38 10.97
C VAL A 161 6.82 12.61 12.27
N THR A 162 5.74 12.30 12.99
CA THR A 162 5.83 11.58 14.27
C THR A 162 6.40 10.16 14.09
N SER A 163 5.99 9.46 13.03
CA SER A 163 6.50 8.12 12.71
C SER A 163 8.00 8.13 12.44
N LEU A 164 8.49 9.04 11.59
CA LEU A 164 9.91 9.18 11.28
C LEU A 164 10.75 9.54 12.51
N GLN A 165 10.24 10.39 13.39
CA GLN A 165 10.90 10.76 14.65
C GLN A 165 10.97 9.59 15.64
N ASN A 166 10.19 8.53 15.44
CA ASN A 166 10.07 7.40 16.37
C ASN A 166 10.49 6.05 15.79
N GLY A 167 11.29 6.06 14.72
CA GLY A 167 11.96 4.85 14.24
C GLY A 167 11.47 4.27 12.92
N ALA A 168 10.56 4.94 12.23
CA ALA A 168 10.23 4.65 10.84
C ALA A 168 11.36 5.10 9.91
N ASP A 169 11.57 4.40 8.80
CA ASP A 169 12.56 4.73 7.77
C ASP A 169 11.91 5.32 6.52
N LEU A 170 10.72 4.82 6.17
CA LEU A 170 9.96 5.19 4.99
C LEU A 170 8.51 5.46 5.36
N LEU A 171 7.89 6.34 4.61
CA LEU A 171 6.48 6.69 4.78
C LEU A 171 5.65 6.21 3.59
N TRP A 172 4.42 5.79 3.87
CA TRP A 172 3.39 5.56 2.89
C TRP A 172 2.13 6.33 3.31
N ILE A 173 1.71 7.27 2.48
CA ILE A 173 0.45 7.97 2.66
C ILE A 173 -0.58 7.28 1.78
N GLU A 174 -1.60 6.68 2.39
CA GLU A 174 -2.70 6.09 1.64
C GLU A 174 -3.61 7.20 1.12
N THR A 175 -3.78 7.26 -0.19
CA THR A 175 -4.60 8.26 -0.88
C THR A 175 -5.87 7.66 -1.45
N GLU A 176 -6.88 8.47 -1.66
CA GLU A 176 -8.15 8.06 -2.27
C GLU A 176 -8.09 8.06 -3.80
N LYS A 177 -7.15 8.82 -4.36
CA LYS A 177 -6.98 9.04 -5.80
C LYS A 177 -5.50 9.19 -6.15
N PRO A 178 -5.08 8.79 -7.35
CA PRO A 178 -3.72 9.02 -7.83
C PRO A 178 -3.55 10.47 -8.31
N HIS A 179 -3.44 11.42 -7.37
CA HIS A 179 -3.35 12.85 -7.66
C HIS A 179 -2.01 13.41 -7.17
N ILE A 180 -1.06 13.61 -8.10
CA ILE A 180 0.33 14.02 -7.78
C ILE A 180 0.38 15.34 -7.02
N GLY A 181 -0.45 16.34 -7.38
CA GLY A 181 -0.48 17.62 -6.70
C GLY A 181 -0.82 17.51 -5.21
N GLN A 182 -1.82 16.68 -4.85
CA GLN A 182 -2.18 16.42 -3.46
C GLN A 182 -1.04 15.72 -2.71
N ILE A 183 -0.47 14.69 -3.32
CA ILE A 183 0.66 13.94 -2.75
C ILE A 183 1.85 14.89 -2.54
N GLY A 184 2.20 15.68 -3.55
CA GLY A 184 3.29 16.65 -3.50
C GLY A 184 3.11 17.71 -2.42
N GLY A 185 1.89 18.17 -2.19
CA GLY A 185 1.55 19.12 -1.11
C GLY A 185 1.85 18.54 0.27
N MET A 186 1.36 17.32 0.55
CA MET A 186 1.65 16.62 1.82
C MET A 186 3.14 16.34 2.00
N VAL A 187 3.81 15.88 0.95
CA VAL A 187 5.27 15.61 1.00
C VAL A 187 6.07 16.88 1.27
N SER A 188 5.69 18.00 0.67
CA SER A 188 6.33 19.30 0.93
C SER A 188 6.17 19.71 2.39
N ALA A 189 4.97 19.58 2.96
CA ALA A 189 4.72 19.89 4.37
C ALA A 189 5.50 18.96 5.33
N ILE A 190 5.61 17.67 5.03
CA ILE A 190 6.46 16.75 5.81
C ILE A 190 7.93 17.19 5.78
N ARG A 191 8.42 17.60 4.60
CA ARG A 191 9.81 18.00 4.40
C ARG A 191 10.19 19.36 5.00
N GLU A 192 9.22 20.19 5.36
CA GLU A 192 9.46 21.37 6.19
C GLU A 192 10.05 20.99 7.56
N THR A 193 9.62 19.86 8.12
CA THR A 193 10.12 19.35 9.40
C THR A 193 11.24 18.33 9.24
N ILE A 194 11.13 17.44 8.26
CA ILE A 194 12.09 16.35 7.98
C ILE A 194 12.53 16.42 6.51
N PRO A 195 13.53 17.24 6.16
CA PRO A 195 13.91 17.54 4.78
C PRO A 195 14.25 16.32 3.90
N ASN A 196 14.73 15.24 4.52
CA ASN A 196 15.15 14.01 3.84
C ASN A 196 14.11 12.89 3.94
N ALA A 197 12.86 13.20 4.27
CA ALA A 197 11.79 12.20 4.34
C ALA A 197 11.70 11.41 3.03
N LYS A 198 11.71 10.08 3.14
CA LYS A 198 11.60 9.12 2.03
C LYS A 198 10.22 8.52 2.02
N LEU A 199 9.63 8.43 0.84
CA LEU A 199 8.26 7.97 0.67
C LEU A 199 8.17 6.81 -0.30
N VAL A 200 7.21 5.94 -0.02
CA VAL A 200 6.69 4.88 -0.87
C VAL A 200 5.32 5.31 -1.37
N TYR A 201 4.95 4.93 -2.56
CA TYR A 201 3.60 5.15 -3.06
C TYR A 201 2.97 3.86 -3.60
N ASN A 202 1.70 3.66 -3.26
CA ASN A 202 0.91 2.52 -3.76
C ASN A 202 0.16 2.91 -5.04
N ASN A 203 0.58 2.34 -6.17
CA ASN A 203 -0.18 2.39 -7.41
C ASN A 203 -1.33 1.37 -7.33
N SER A 204 -2.32 1.67 -6.50
CA SER A 204 -3.37 0.72 -6.17
C SER A 204 -4.22 0.32 -7.37
N PRO A 205 -4.48 -0.98 -7.58
CA PRO A 205 -5.45 -1.44 -8.55
C PRO A 205 -6.91 -1.18 -8.12
N SER A 206 -7.15 -0.72 -6.88
CA SER A 206 -8.46 -0.24 -6.44
C SER A 206 -8.86 1.10 -7.08
N PHE A 207 -7.90 1.85 -7.60
CA PHE A 207 -8.20 3.03 -8.38
C PHE A 207 -8.71 2.63 -9.77
N ASN A 208 -9.77 3.26 -10.22
CA ASN A 208 -10.06 3.28 -11.64
C ASN A 208 -9.13 4.31 -12.30
N TRP A 209 -7.93 3.85 -12.72
CA TRP A 209 -6.89 4.71 -13.30
C TRP A 209 -7.40 5.49 -14.51
N THR A 210 -8.09 4.82 -15.43
CA THR A 210 -8.66 5.45 -16.62
C THR A 210 -9.59 6.60 -16.25
N LEU A 211 -10.56 6.32 -15.38
CA LEU A 211 -11.52 7.33 -14.94
C LEU A 211 -10.85 8.50 -14.23
N ASN A 212 -9.98 8.22 -13.26
CA ASN A 212 -9.33 9.27 -12.46
C ASN A 212 -8.52 10.22 -13.35
N PHE A 213 -7.75 9.69 -14.30
CA PHE A 213 -6.93 10.52 -15.16
C PHE A 213 -7.73 11.25 -16.24
N ARG A 214 -8.74 10.61 -16.81
CA ARG A 214 -9.66 11.31 -17.74
C ARG A 214 -10.40 12.46 -17.05
N GLN A 215 -10.86 12.26 -15.80
CA GLN A 215 -11.48 13.32 -15.03
C GLN A 215 -10.50 14.47 -14.75
N GLN A 216 -9.27 14.18 -14.33
CA GLN A 216 -8.24 15.20 -14.09
C GLN A 216 -7.90 16.00 -15.36
N VAL A 217 -7.82 15.34 -16.53
CA VAL A 217 -7.59 16.02 -17.81
C VAL A 217 -8.79 16.89 -18.17
N TYR A 218 -10.01 16.37 -18.02
CA TYR A 218 -11.24 17.10 -18.28
C TYR A 218 -11.33 18.38 -17.44
N ASP A 219 -11.11 18.25 -16.13
CA ASP A 219 -11.16 19.38 -15.19
C ASP A 219 -10.10 20.44 -15.55
N GLY A 220 -8.86 20.01 -15.82
CA GLY A 220 -7.81 20.91 -16.26
C GLY A 220 -8.09 21.59 -17.59
N TRP A 221 -8.79 20.94 -18.51
CA TRP A 221 -9.23 21.58 -19.75
C TRP A 221 -10.33 22.61 -19.53
N VAL A 222 -11.28 22.31 -18.62
CA VAL A 222 -12.33 23.28 -18.23
C VAL A 222 -11.70 24.53 -17.60
N GLU A 223 -10.77 24.33 -16.67
CA GLU A 223 -10.03 25.45 -16.04
C GLU A 223 -9.23 26.28 -17.05
N ALA A 224 -8.66 25.63 -18.07
CA ALA A 224 -7.96 26.29 -19.15
C ALA A 224 -8.88 26.94 -20.21
N GLY A 225 -10.21 26.83 -20.04
CA GLY A 225 -11.20 27.40 -20.99
C GLY A 225 -11.29 26.65 -22.33
N LYS A 226 -10.86 25.40 -22.41
CA LYS A 226 -11.03 24.55 -23.59
C LYS A 226 -12.50 24.12 -23.71
N ASP A 227 -12.96 23.96 -24.97
CA ASP A 227 -14.28 23.39 -25.22
C ASP A 227 -14.30 21.89 -24.94
N VAL A 228 -15.07 21.49 -23.94
CA VAL A 228 -15.27 20.09 -23.51
C VAL A 228 -16.69 19.59 -23.81
N SER A 229 -17.51 20.36 -24.55
CA SER A 229 -18.93 20.04 -24.81
C SER A 229 -19.15 18.74 -25.58
N SER A 230 -18.15 18.24 -26.30
CA SER A 230 -18.20 16.97 -27.03
C SER A 230 -17.93 15.74 -26.18
N TYR A 231 -17.49 15.91 -24.91
CA TYR A 231 -17.18 14.82 -23.98
C TYR A 231 -18.32 14.65 -22.99
N ASP A 232 -19.03 13.57 -23.09
CA ASP A 232 -19.97 13.19 -22.04
C ASP A 232 -19.30 12.32 -20.96
N ARG A 233 -19.94 12.26 -19.80
CA ARG A 233 -19.41 11.53 -18.64
C ARG A 233 -19.34 10.03 -18.90
N ASP A 234 -20.29 9.46 -19.64
CA ASP A 234 -20.33 8.03 -19.92
C ASP A 234 -19.17 7.62 -20.81
N ARG A 235 -18.77 8.47 -21.76
CA ARG A 235 -17.55 8.28 -22.56
C ARG A 235 -16.29 8.36 -21.72
N LEU A 236 -16.22 9.30 -20.77
CA LEU A 236 -15.09 9.39 -19.84
C LEU A 236 -14.96 8.13 -18.97
N MET A 237 -16.08 7.47 -18.66
CA MET A 237 -16.12 6.24 -17.86
C MET A 237 -15.83 4.98 -18.69
N SER A 238 -15.79 5.06 -20.02
CA SER A 238 -15.53 3.91 -20.86
C SER A 238 -14.13 3.36 -20.62
N VAL A 239 -14.04 2.03 -20.44
CA VAL A 239 -12.74 1.34 -20.33
C VAL A 239 -12.06 1.16 -21.69
N GLU A 240 -12.82 1.34 -22.79
CA GLU A 240 -12.29 1.26 -24.14
C GLU A 240 -11.63 2.57 -24.52
N TYR A 241 -10.51 2.48 -25.25
CA TYR A 241 -9.87 3.65 -25.85
C TYR A 241 -10.79 4.23 -26.91
N ASP A 242 -11.21 5.47 -26.74
CA ASP A 242 -12.15 6.16 -27.64
C ASP A 242 -11.44 6.95 -28.77
N GLY A 243 -10.12 6.96 -28.79
CA GLY A 243 -9.32 7.64 -29.79
C GLY A 243 -9.34 9.17 -29.69
N SER A 244 -9.91 9.74 -28.62
CA SER A 244 -9.96 11.17 -28.40
C SER A 244 -8.65 11.75 -27.85
N ASP A 245 -8.44 13.05 -28.10
CA ASP A 245 -7.28 13.76 -27.55
C ASP A 245 -7.27 13.74 -26.02
N LEU A 246 -8.46 13.76 -25.39
CA LEU A 246 -8.59 13.67 -23.93
C LEU A 246 -8.14 12.31 -23.41
N ALA A 247 -8.58 11.21 -24.03
CA ALA A 247 -8.16 9.86 -23.65
C ALA A 247 -6.66 9.68 -23.87
N ALA A 248 -6.12 10.15 -24.96
CA ALA A 248 -4.68 10.09 -25.26
C ALA A 248 -3.84 10.85 -24.22
N GLU A 249 -4.28 12.04 -23.81
CA GLU A 249 -3.61 12.81 -22.75
C GLU A 249 -3.69 12.09 -21.41
N ALA A 250 -4.83 11.49 -21.08
CA ALA A 250 -5.01 10.74 -19.85
C ALA A 250 -4.09 9.49 -19.81
N ASP A 251 -4.03 8.73 -20.90
CA ASP A 251 -3.16 7.55 -21.01
C ASP A 251 -1.67 7.94 -20.88
N GLU A 252 -1.27 9.07 -21.47
CA GLU A 252 0.10 9.58 -21.33
C GLU A 252 0.42 9.95 -19.88
N ARG A 253 -0.51 10.60 -19.15
CA ARG A 253 -0.32 10.93 -17.75
C ARG A 253 -0.26 9.66 -16.87
N ILE A 254 -1.03 8.61 -17.20
CA ILE A 254 -0.91 7.30 -16.52
C ILE A 254 0.48 6.70 -16.79
N ARG A 255 0.94 6.73 -18.05
CA ARG A 255 2.23 6.19 -18.45
C ARG A 255 3.40 6.89 -17.75
N THR A 256 3.31 8.19 -17.52
CA THR A 256 4.37 9.00 -16.90
C THR A 256 4.25 9.11 -15.39
N PHE A 257 3.20 8.57 -14.77
CA PHE A 257 2.84 8.81 -13.37
C PHE A 257 4.00 8.61 -12.39
N GLN A 258 4.74 7.49 -12.50
CA GLN A 258 5.87 7.24 -11.59
C GLN A 258 7.01 8.25 -11.79
N ALA A 259 7.29 8.64 -13.03
CA ALA A 259 8.31 9.63 -13.34
C ALA A 259 7.91 11.02 -12.83
N ASP A 260 6.63 11.35 -12.93
CA ASP A 260 6.08 12.62 -12.46
C ASP A 260 6.06 12.66 -10.91
N ALA A 261 5.66 11.58 -10.26
CA ALA A 261 5.73 11.46 -8.81
C ALA A 261 7.18 11.57 -8.28
N ALA A 262 8.16 11.01 -9.00
CA ALA A 262 9.56 11.16 -8.66
C ALA A 262 10.04 12.62 -8.81
N ARG A 263 9.63 13.29 -9.87
CA ARG A 263 10.04 14.67 -10.18
C ARG A 263 9.38 15.69 -9.24
N GLU A 264 8.08 15.56 -9.01
CA GLU A 264 7.28 16.56 -8.32
C GLU A 264 7.21 16.33 -6.81
N ALA A 265 7.16 15.06 -6.39
CA ALA A 265 7.05 14.69 -4.98
C ALA A 265 8.31 13.97 -4.43
N GLY A 266 9.29 13.63 -5.28
CA GLY A 266 10.49 12.89 -4.87
C GLY A 266 10.20 11.48 -4.38
N ILE A 267 9.19 10.83 -4.97
CA ILE A 267 8.81 9.43 -4.68
C ILE A 267 9.47 8.53 -5.71
N PHE A 268 10.42 7.70 -5.27
CA PHE A 268 11.17 6.79 -6.15
C PHE A 268 10.83 5.32 -5.91
N HIS A 269 10.12 5.01 -4.84
CA HIS A 269 9.68 3.65 -4.55
C HIS A 269 8.17 3.53 -4.75
N HIS A 270 7.79 2.72 -5.72
CA HIS A 270 6.39 2.42 -6.04
C HIS A 270 6.11 0.95 -5.84
N LEU A 271 4.96 0.64 -5.33
CA LEU A 271 4.44 -0.72 -5.25
C LEU A 271 3.07 -0.78 -5.92
N ILE A 272 2.68 -1.97 -6.33
CA ILE A 272 1.33 -2.28 -6.81
C ILE A 272 0.80 -3.37 -5.91
N THR A 273 -0.30 -3.13 -5.23
CA THR A 273 -0.95 -4.16 -4.42
C THR A 273 -1.71 -5.14 -5.32
N LEU A 274 -1.69 -6.44 -4.98
CA LEU A 274 -2.43 -7.50 -5.67
C LEU A 274 -2.18 -7.67 -7.19
N PRO A 275 -1.02 -7.33 -7.78
CA PRO A 275 -0.85 -7.42 -9.22
C PRO A 275 -0.92 -8.88 -9.70
N THR A 276 -0.31 -9.81 -8.97
CA THR A 276 -0.35 -11.24 -9.25
C THR A 276 -1.76 -11.82 -9.14
N TYR A 277 -2.55 -11.37 -8.17
CA TYR A 277 -3.95 -11.78 -8.03
C TYR A 277 -4.76 -11.41 -9.28
N HIS A 278 -4.71 -10.16 -9.72
CA HIS A 278 -5.48 -9.69 -10.87
C HIS A 278 -5.01 -10.34 -12.19
N THR A 279 -3.69 -10.45 -12.39
CA THR A 279 -3.15 -11.09 -13.59
C THR A 279 -3.45 -12.59 -13.62
N ALA A 280 -3.32 -13.28 -12.49
CA ALA A 280 -3.65 -14.69 -12.38
C ALA A 280 -5.16 -14.93 -12.60
N ALA A 281 -6.03 -14.11 -12.00
CA ALA A 281 -7.48 -14.23 -12.18
C ALA A 281 -7.89 -14.05 -13.64
N LEU A 282 -7.39 -12.99 -14.31
CA LEU A 282 -7.68 -12.73 -15.72
C LEU A 282 -7.16 -13.86 -16.63
N SER A 283 -5.92 -14.29 -16.41
CA SER A 283 -5.32 -15.35 -17.25
C SER A 283 -5.99 -16.70 -17.04
N THR A 284 -6.41 -17.00 -15.80
CA THR A 284 -7.12 -18.24 -15.48
C THR A 284 -8.53 -18.25 -16.07
N ASP A 285 -9.27 -17.13 -16.00
CA ASP A 285 -10.58 -17.01 -16.61
C ASP A 285 -10.52 -17.18 -18.14
N ASN A 286 -9.58 -16.51 -18.79
CA ASN A 286 -9.35 -16.66 -20.23
C ASN A 286 -9.02 -18.11 -20.60
N LEU A 287 -8.11 -18.77 -19.87
CA LEU A 287 -7.79 -20.16 -20.08
C LEU A 287 -9.00 -21.07 -19.90
N ALA A 288 -9.79 -20.87 -18.85
CA ALA A 288 -10.97 -21.68 -18.57
C ALA A 288 -12.01 -21.57 -19.70
N ARG A 289 -12.28 -20.39 -20.21
CA ARG A 289 -13.21 -20.16 -21.32
C ARG A 289 -12.77 -20.88 -22.59
N GLU A 290 -11.49 -20.86 -22.91
CA GLU A 290 -10.96 -21.52 -24.10
C GLU A 290 -10.83 -23.04 -23.93
N TYR A 291 -10.37 -23.49 -22.76
CA TYR A 291 -10.15 -24.90 -22.48
C TYR A 291 -11.47 -25.70 -22.44
N PHE A 292 -12.49 -25.16 -21.77
CA PHE A 292 -13.82 -25.78 -21.70
C PHE A 292 -14.71 -25.44 -22.90
N GLY A 293 -14.28 -24.52 -23.76
CA GLY A 293 -14.91 -24.21 -25.02
C GLY A 293 -14.45 -25.18 -26.14
N GLU A 294 -14.30 -24.64 -27.35
CA GLU A 294 -13.98 -25.43 -28.53
C GLU A 294 -12.49 -25.78 -28.70
N GLN A 295 -11.60 -25.10 -27.98
CA GLN A 295 -10.15 -25.22 -28.18
C GLN A 295 -9.49 -26.33 -27.35
N GLY A 296 -10.02 -26.73 -26.21
CA GLY A 296 -9.45 -27.73 -25.32
C GLY A 296 -7.97 -27.46 -25.01
N MET A 297 -7.12 -28.47 -25.02
CA MET A 297 -5.66 -28.30 -24.79
C MET A 297 -4.98 -27.34 -25.76
N LEU A 298 -5.53 -27.16 -26.97
CA LEU A 298 -4.95 -26.22 -27.92
C LEU A 298 -5.05 -24.78 -27.42
N GLY A 299 -6.10 -24.42 -26.67
CA GLY A 299 -6.21 -23.12 -26.00
C GLY A 299 -5.04 -22.88 -25.05
N TYR A 300 -4.77 -23.85 -24.17
CA TYR A 300 -3.61 -23.77 -23.27
C TYR A 300 -2.27 -23.64 -24.03
N VAL A 301 -2.07 -24.52 -25.03
CA VAL A 301 -0.82 -24.53 -25.79
C VAL A 301 -0.58 -23.22 -26.53
N LYS A 302 -1.60 -22.63 -27.14
CA LYS A 302 -1.46 -21.37 -27.88
C LYS A 302 -1.23 -20.18 -26.95
N ASN A 303 -2.02 -20.06 -25.89
CA ASN A 303 -2.10 -18.83 -25.11
C ASN A 303 -1.19 -18.83 -23.88
N VAL A 304 -0.67 -19.98 -23.50
CA VAL A 304 0.28 -20.11 -22.39
C VAL A 304 1.61 -20.66 -22.88
N GLN A 305 1.68 -21.94 -23.20
CA GLN A 305 2.95 -22.62 -23.43
C GLN A 305 3.77 -22.00 -24.59
N ARG A 306 3.15 -21.71 -25.73
CA ARG A 306 3.84 -21.06 -26.86
C ARG A 306 4.27 -19.64 -26.56
N GLU A 307 3.49 -18.91 -25.75
CA GLU A 307 3.86 -17.56 -25.32
C GLU A 307 5.02 -17.59 -24.33
N GLU A 308 5.01 -18.52 -23.38
CA GLU A 308 6.15 -18.73 -22.47
C GLU A 308 7.45 -19.02 -23.23
N ILE A 309 7.39 -19.89 -24.22
CA ILE A 309 8.56 -20.23 -25.08
C ILE A 309 9.00 -18.98 -25.85
N ARG A 310 8.06 -18.27 -26.51
CA ARG A 310 8.38 -17.10 -27.35
C ARG A 310 8.98 -15.95 -26.54
N GLN A 311 8.52 -15.76 -25.31
CA GLN A 311 8.97 -14.69 -24.42
C GLN A 311 10.15 -15.11 -23.52
N GLY A 312 10.62 -16.35 -23.60
CA GLY A 312 11.69 -16.85 -22.75
C GLY A 312 11.33 -16.94 -21.27
N ILE A 313 10.04 -17.20 -20.96
CA ILE A 313 9.56 -17.29 -19.56
C ILE A 313 10.08 -18.61 -18.94
N ALA A 314 10.84 -18.47 -17.84
CA ALA A 314 11.52 -19.61 -17.20
C ALA A 314 10.55 -20.71 -16.71
N CYS A 315 9.31 -20.36 -16.37
CA CYS A 315 8.34 -21.32 -15.83
C CYS A 315 7.86 -22.37 -16.85
N VAL A 316 8.14 -22.22 -18.15
CA VAL A 316 7.94 -23.30 -19.12
C VAL A 316 8.74 -24.55 -18.73
N LYS A 317 9.87 -24.37 -18.06
CA LYS A 317 10.68 -25.44 -17.45
C LYS A 317 10.44 -25.47 -15.93
N HIS A 318 9.19 -25.69 -15.51
CA HIS A 318 8.77 -25.57 -14.12
C HIS A 318 9.51 -26.52 -13.16
N GLN A 319 9.95 -27.72 -13.62
CA GLN A 319 10.74 -28.60 -12.78
C GLN A 319 12.10 -27.99 -12.43
N ASN A 320 12.80 -27.41 -13.40
CA ASN A 320 14.06 -26.72 -13.16
C ASN A 320 13.85 -25.47 -12.28
N MET A 321 12.81 -24.70 -12.54
CA MET A 321 12.44 -23.54 -11.74
C MET A 321 12.12 -23.93 -10.28
N ALA A 322 11.52 -25.11 -10.06
CA ALA A 322 11.27 -25.67 -8.74
C ALA A 322 12.51 -26.32 -8.09
N GLY A 323 13.66 -26.30 -8.74
CA GLY A 323 14.91 -26.78 -8.18
C GLY A 323 15.22 -28.26 -8.43
N SER A 324 14.68 -28.89 -9.51
CA SER A 324 14.98 -30.27 -9.82
C SER A 324 16.47 -30.52 -10.02
N ASP A 325 17.17 -29.60 -10.70
CA ASP A 325 18.62 -29.72 -10.96
C ASP A 325 19.40 -29.69 -9.64
N MET A 326 19.08 -28.75 -8.74
CA MET A 326 19.71 -28.71 -7.42
C MET A 326 19.43 -29.98 -6.61
N GLY A 327 18.21 -30.51 -6.71
CA GLY A 327 17.85 -31.79 -6.07
C GLY A 327 18.66 -32.98 -6.63
N ASP A 328 18.89 -33.02 -7.95
CA ASP A 328 19.66 -34.04 -8.59
C ASP A 328 21.17 -33.92 -8.29
N ASP A 329 21.71 -32.71 -8.24
CA ASP A 329 23.08 -32.42 -7.79
C ASP A 329 23.32 -32.91 -6.36
N HIS A 330 22.36 -32.63 -5.44
CA HIS A 330 22.46 -33.14 -4.07
C HIS A 330 22.44 -34.65 -3.99
N LYS A 331 21.59 -35.34 -4.77
CA LYS A 331 21.54 -36.80 -4.82
C LYS A 331 22.86 -37.37 -5.35
N GLU A 332 23.40 -36.79 -6.43
CA GLU A 332 24.67 -37.17 -6.97
C GLU A 332 25.81 -36.98 -5.96
N TYR A 333 25.84 -35.86 -5.28
CA TYR A 333 26.82 -35.57 -4.21
C TYR A 333 26.77 -36.60 -3.06
N PHE A 334 25.56 -36.99 -2.64
CA PHE A 334 25.40 -37.92 -1.50
C PHE A 334 25.51 -39.39 -1.90
N SER A 335 25.10 -39.79 -3.11
CA SER A 335 24.96 -41.19 -3.55
C SER A 335 25.82 -41.55 -4.78
N GLY A 336 26.55 -40.60 -5.33
CA GLY A 336 27.39 -40.79 -6.53
C GLY A 336 26.56 -41.12 -7.76
N ASP A 337 27.22 -41.71 -8.74
CA ASP A 337 26.66 -42.07 -10.07
C ASP A 337 25.48 -43.06 -10.00
N ALA A 338 25.22 -43.66 -8.84
CA ALA A 338 24.08 -44.55 -8.63
C ALA A 338 22.77 -43.79 -8.32
N ALA A 339 22.79 -42.46 -8.18
CA ALA A 339 21.62 -41.68 -7.90
C ALA A 339 20.63 -41.69 -9.06
N LEU A 340 19.33 -41.89 -8.75
CA LEU A 340 18.27 -41.69 -9.73
C LEU A 340 18.01 -40.20 -9.85
N LYS A 341 18.26 -39.64 -11.03
CA LYS A 341 17.99 -38.23 -11.34
C LYS A 341 16.52 -38.03 -11.71
N ALA A 342 15.95 -36.94 -11.28
CA ALA A 342 14.58 -36.55 -11.60
C ALA A 342 14.48 -35.97 -13.03
N ALA A 343 15.54 -35.31 -13.50
CA ALA A 343 15.62 -34.74 -14.84
C ALA A 343 16.27 -35.72 -15.82
N GLY A 344 15.45 -36.36 -16.66
CA GLY A 344 15.95 -37.27 -17.74
C GLY A 344 16.10 -36.52 -19.05
N GLU A 345 17.14 -36.88 -19.82
CA GLU A 345 17.46 -36.28 -21.12
C GLU A 345 16.30 -36.32 -22.12
N ASP A 346 15.56 -37.45 -22.16
CA ASP A 346 14.47 -37.64 -23.11
C ASP A 346 13.12 -37.11 -22.63
N ASN A 347 12.99 -36.70 -21.38
CA ASN A 347 11.72 -36.38 -20.77
C ASN A 347 11.57 -34.94 -20.30
N THR A 348 12.55 -34.37 -19.62
CA THR A 348 12.43 -33.04 -19.00
C THR A 348 13.54 -32.09 -19.42
N MET A 349 14.76 -32.55 -19.67
CA MET A 349 15.88 -31.66 -19.98
C MET A 349 15.77 -31.01 -21.37
N ASN A 350 15.34 -31.77 -22.39
CA ASN A 350 15.41 -31.34 -23.79
C ASN A 350 14.06 -30.93 -24.41
N GLN A 351 12.94 -31.18 -23.75
CA GLN A 351 11.60 -30.87 -24.33
C GLN A 351 11.39 -29.40 -24.73
N PHE A 352 12.03 -28.48 -24.01
CA PHE A 352 11.96 -27.04 -24.27
C PHE A 352 13.33 -26.44 -24.59
N ALA A 353 14.28 -27.28 -25.04
CA ALA A 353 15.53 -26.77 -25.56
C ALA A 353 15.26 -26.03 -26.88
N MET A 354 15.63 -24.75 -26.94
CA MET A 354 15.59 -24.00 -28.20
C MET A 354 16.61 -24.65 -29.16
N PRO A 355 16.31 -24.80 -30.47
CA PRO A 355 17.32 -25.18 -31.45
C PRO A 355 18.51 -24.21 -31.32
N ALA A 356 19.71 -24.72 -31.33
CA ALA A 356 20.89 -23.85 -31.44
C ALA A 356 20.76 -23.03 -32.73
N GLU A 357 20.86 -21.70 -32.64
CA GLU A 357 20.92 -20.80 -33.76
C GLU A 357 22.16 -21.04 -34.62
#